data_a52b5cd8af156ed10b988fd8ca5df77d
#
_entry.id   a52b5cd8af156ed10b988fd8ca5df77d
#
_cell.length_a   1.000
_cell.length_b   1.000
_cell.length_c   1.000
_cell.angle_alpha   90.00
_cell.angle_beta   90.00
_cell.angle_gamma   90.00
#
_symmetry.space_group_name_H-M   'P 1'
#
loop_
_entity.id
_entity.type
_entity.pdbx_description
1 polymer ?
#
loop_
_entity_poly.entity_id
_entity_poly.type
_entity_poly.pdbx_seq_one_letter_code
_entity_poly.pdbx_strand_id
1 'polypeptide(L)' 'MKIEINLKGNKAVVKESNNIVDALEEFDAKEIESVVYTKGDITTFAKPVKEFRGYTLKTTGKYNNRTGEFEYV' A
#
# COMPACT_ATOMS: atom_id res chain seq x y z
N MET A 1 -3.45 -10.94 -4.70
CA MET A 1 -2.61 -10.58 -3.54
C MET A 1 -3.44 -9.81 -2.52
N LYS A 2 -3.08 -9.96 -1.27
CA LYS A 2 -3.76 -9.27 -0.18
C LYS A 2 -3.24 -7.84 -0.05
N ILE A 3 -4.16 -6.88 -0.05
CA ILE A 3 -3.82 -5.46 0.02
C ILE A 3 -4.53 -4.87 1.25
N GLU A 4 -3.75 -4.32 2.18
CA GLU A 4 -4.28 -3.63 3.34
C GLU A 4 -4.20 -2.13 3.09
N ILE A 5 -5.33 -1.47 3.16
CA ILE A 5 -5.44 -0.04 2.94
C ILE A 5 -5.75 0.60 4.28
N ASN A 6 -4.80 1.38 4.80
CA ASN A 6 -4.96 2.08 6.05
C ASN A 6 -5.50 3.48 5.77
N LEU A 7 -6.68 3.75 6.28
CA LEU A 7 -7.36 5.03 6.09
C LEU A 7 -7.16 5.92 7.30
N LYS A 8 -7.29 7.21 7.11
CA LYS A 8 -7.25 8.18 8.20
C LYS A 8 -8.39 7.92 9.17
N GLY A 9 -8.15 8.19 10.45
CA GLY A 9 -9.12 7.91 11.49
C GLY A 9 -9.07 6.48 12.02
N ASN A 10 -7.92 5.82 11.90
CA ASN A 10 -7.67 4.46 12.42
C ASN A 10 -8.58 3.38 11.82
N LYS A 11 -8.92 3.53 10.54
CA LYS A 11 -9.69 2.54 9.79
C LYS A 11 -8.77 1.77 8.86
N ALA A 12 -9.04 0.48 8.69
CA ALA A 12 -8.31 -0.35 7.76
C ALA A 12 -9.27 -1.20 6.95
N VAL A 13 -8.99 -1.35 5.66
CA VAL A 13 -9.77 -2.18 4.75
C VAL A 13 -8.81 -3.16 4.08
N VAL A 14 -9.19 -4.42 4.06
CA VAL A 14 -8.40 -5.47 3.39
C VAL A 14 -9.12 -5.89 2.12
N LYS A 15 -8.40 -5.89 1.02
CA LYS A 15 -8.92 -6.31 -0.29
C LYS A 15 -8.05 -7.38 -0.89
N GLU A 16 -8.66 -8.25 -1.66
CA GLU A 16 -7.96 -9.24 -2.48
C GLU A 16 -8.03 -8.78 -3.93
N SER A 17 -6.89 -8.50 -4.54
CA SER A 17 -6.81 -8.05 -5.93
C SER A 17 -5.44 -8.38 -6.51
N ASN A 18 -5.39 -8.52 -7.82
CA ASN A 18 -4.13 -8.67 -8.54
C ASN A 18 -3.54 -7.33 -8.97
N ASN A 19 -4.32 -6.26 -8.81
CA ASN A 19 -3.92 -4.92 -9.23
C ASN A 19 -4.18 -3.93 -8.12
N ILE A 20 -3.13 -3.29 -7.64
CA ILE A 20 -3.20 -2.33 -6.54
C ILE A 20 -4.03 -1.10 -6.93
N VAL A 21 -3.89 -0.63 -8.17
CA VAL A 21 -4.64 0.53 -8.66
C VAL A 21 -6.14 0.27 -8.59
N ASP A 22 -6.58 -0.91 -9.02
CA ASP A 22 -7.99 -1.28 -8.98
C ASP A 22 -8.51 -1.35 -7.53
N ALA A 23 -7.68 -1.84 -6.62
CA ALA A 23 -8.07 -1.93 -5.21
C ALA A 23 -8.25 -0.55 -4.56
N LEU A 24 -7.56 0.46 -5.08
CA LEU A 24 -7.60 1.81 -4.52
C LEU A 24 -8.61 2.74 -5.18
N GLU A 25 -9.25 2.32 -6.28
CA GLU A 25 -10.14 3.18 -7.05
C GLU A 25 -11.30 3.77 -6.26
N GLU A 26 -11.84 3.03 -5.30
CA GLU A 26 -12.98 3.49 -4.52
C GLU A 26 -12.61 4.49 -3.42
N PHE A 27 -11.31 4.72 -3.21
CA PHE A 27 -10.83 5.60 -2.14
C PHE A 27 -10.22 6.87 -2.72
N ASP A 28 -10.49 8.00 -2.08
CA ASP A 28 -9.81 9.25 -2.39
C ASP A 28 -8.41 9.20 -1.77
N ALA A 29 -7.41 9.69 -2.49
CA ALA A 29 -6.03 9.74 -2.00
C ALA A 29 -5.90 10.44 -0.65
N LYS A 30 -6.77 11.43 -0.40
CA LYS A 30 -6.78 12.16 0.86
C LYS A 30 -7.20 11.31 2.06
N GLU A 31 -7.92 10.23 1.81
CA GLU A 31 -8.40 9.32 2.84
C GLU A 31 -7.37 8.24 3.17
N ILE A 32 -6.43 7.98 2.27
CA ILE A 32 -5.46 6.91 2.40
C ILE A 32 -4.24 7.40 3.17
N GLU A 33 -3.94 6.74 4.28
CA GLU A 33 -2.74 7.02 5.05
C GLU A 33 -1.56 6.19 4.57
N SER A 34 -1.77 4.89 4.36
CA SER A 34 -0.75 3.98 3.87
C SER A 34 -1.38 2.76 3.21
N VAL A 35 -0.58 2.06 2.42
CA VAL A 35 -0.98 0.82 1.78
C VAL A 35 0.10 -0.22 2.04
N VAL A 36 -0.31 -1.41 2.42
CA VAL A 36 0.59 -2.54 2.67
C VAL A 36 0.11 -3.72 1.83
N TYR A 37 0.99 -4.28 1.04
CA TYR A 37 0.65 -5.44 0.24
C TYR A 37 1.79 -6.44 0.20
N THR A 38 1.44 -7.72 0.07
CA THR A 38 2.40 -8.81 0.03
C THR A 38 2.30 -9.51 -1.31
N LYS A 39 3.43 -9.62 -1.99
CA LYS A 39 3.56 -10.38 -3.24
C LYS A 39 4.72 -11.34 -3.08
N GLY A 40 4.45 -12.64 -3.13
CA GLY A 40 5.46 -13.65 -2.83
C GLY A 40 5.94 -13.51 -1.38
N ASP A 41 7.24 -13.38 -1.19
CA ASP A 41 7.85 -13.26 0.14
C ASP A 41 8.04 -11.80 0.57
N ILE A 42 7.69 -10.84 -0.28
CA ILE A 42 7.96 -9.43 -0.03
C ILE A 42 6.68 -8.69 0.35
N THR A 43 6.71 -8.06 1.52
CA THR A 43 5.67 -7.14 1.97
C THR A 43 6.15 -5.72 1.71
N THR A 44 5.38 -4.98 0.93
CA THR A 44 5.71 -3.60 0.54
C THR A 44 4.85 -2.63 1.31
N PHE A 45 5.49 -1.60 1.85
CA PHE A 45 4.84 -0.49 2.53
C PHE A 45 4.92 0.74 1.63
N ALA A 46 3.79 1.37 1.39
CA ALA A 46 3.73 2.51 0.48
C ALA A 46 2.79 3.59 1.02
N LYS A 47 3.00 4.82 0.56
CA LYS A 47 2.14 5.95 0.87
C LYS A 47 1.74 6.66 -0.41
N PRO A 48 0.52 7.21 -0.49
CA PRO A 48 0.14 8.02 -1.63
C PRO A 48 0.87 9.35 -1.61
N VAL A 49 1.38 9.74 -2.77
CA VAL A 49 2.02 11.04 -2.99
C VAL A 49 1.21 11.77 -4.04
N LYS A 50 0.79 12.98 -3.73
CA LYS A 50 -0.02 13.78 -4.65
C LYS A 50 0.80 14.20 -5.87
N GLU A 51 0.23 14.01 -7.04
CA GLU A 51 0.80 14.44 -8.31
C GLU A 51 -0.17 15.34 -9.07
N PHE A 52 0.30 15.87 -10.18
CA PHE A 52 -0.48 16.82 -10.99
C PHE A 52 -1.84 16.27 -11.43
N ARG A 53 -1.94 14.99 -11.78
CA ARG A 53 -3.19 14.36 -12.24
C ARG A 53 -3.71 13.26 -11.34
N GLY A 54 -3.49 13.38 -10.05
CA GLY A 54 -3.93 12.36 -9.11
C GLY A 54 -2.87 12.08 -8.07
N TYR A 55 -2.50 10.82 -7.92
CA TYR A 55 -1.46 10.43 -6.99
C TYR A 55 -0.74 9.18 -7.47
N THR A 56 0.48 8.99 -6.97
CA THR A 56 1.19 7.72 -7.10
C THR A 56 1.47 7.14 -5.72
N LEU A 57 1.76 5.86 -5.67
CA LEU A 57 2.21 5.21 -4.45
C LEU A 57 3.74 5.23 -4.40
N LYS A 58 4.26 5.83 -3.36
CA LYS A 58 5.71 5.82 -3.11
C LYS A 58 6.02 4.73 -2.10
N THR A 59 6.86 3.79 -2.47
CA THR A 59 7.32 2.74 -1.57
C THR A 59 8.21 3.35 -0.49
N THR A 60 7.89 3.08 0.77
CA THR A 60 8.66 3.58 1.91
C THR A 60 9.51 2.51 2.55
N GLY A 61 9.19 1.24 2.34
CA GLY A 61 9.95 0.14 2.86
C GLY A 61 9.48 -1.18 2.34
N LYS A 62 10.32 -2.19 2.46
CA LYS A 62 10.02 -3.57 2.07
C LYS A 62 10.49 -4.52 3.17
N TYR A 63 9.68 -5.50 3.47
CA TYR A 63 10.01 -6.55 4.42
C TYR A 63 10.07 -7.89 3.71
N ASN A 64 11.17 -8.60 3.90
CA ASN A 64 11.31 -9.94 3.35
C ASN A 64 10.86 -10.96 4.40
N ASN A 65 9.71 -11.57 4.15
CA ASN A 65 9.11 -12.54 5.08
C ASN A 65 9.90 -13.85 5.16
N ARG A 66 10.76 -14.09 4.20
CA ARG A 66 11.60 -15.28 4.17
C ARG A 66 12.85 -15.12 5.02
N THR A 67 13.49 -13.96 4.93
CA THR A 67 14.77 -13.71 5.63
C THR A 67 14.59 -12.91 6.92
N GLY A 68 13.45 -12.22 7.09
CA GLY A 68 13.20 -11.37 8.23
C GLY A 68 13.89 -10.01 8.14
N GLU A 69 14.38 -9.65 6.97
CA GLU A 69 15.08 -8.38 6.77
C GLU A 69 14.12 -7.28 6.34
N PHE A 70 14.32 -6.09 6.88
CA PHE A 70 13.58 -4.89 6.49
C PHE A 70 14.51 -3.93 5.76
N GLU A 71 14.04 -3.39 4.64
CA GLU A 71 14.78 -2.44 3.83
C GLU A 71 13.99 -1.13 3.68
N TYR A 72 14.61 -0.02 4.04
CA TYR A 72 14.05 1.31 3.77
C TYR A 72 14.37 1.74 2.34
N VAL A 73 13.42 2.40 1.73
CA VAL A 73 13.54 2.87 0.35
C VAL A 73 13.59 4.39 0.33
#